data_c39b423e6678c3d0576e482d5affa291
#
_entry.id   c39b423e6678c3d0576e482d5affa291
#
_cell.length_a   1.000
_cell.length_b   1.000
_cell.length_c   1.000
_cell.angle_alpha   90.00
_cell.angle_beta   90.00
_cell.angle_gamma   90.00
#
_symmetry.space_group_name_H-M   'P 1'
#
loop_
_entity.id
_entity.type
_entity.pdbx_description
1 polymer ?
#
loop_
_entity_poly.entity_id
_entity_poly.type
_entity_poly.pdbx_seq_one_letter_code
_entity_poly.pdbx_strand_id
1 'polypeptide(L)'
;MNPATDLLKGLLSKLNSNKVCVGIIKSAKIDLSFFGFGVAIEGMSPITDEETAIIAILEKMKKNGKRLLITIDEVTNNEFMQIFAGSFQIFVRQDLPVFLLATGLYENIDELQNEKNLTFLYRASKIQLKPLNNRAIMNKYKTIFKIESEHAAKMAELTKGYPFAFQVLGYLTWNHAGDYEVVIDEYNNRYHITYTLCSGLNSL
;
A
#
# COMPACT_ATOMS: atom_id res chain seq x y z
N MET A 1 -3.02 -2.01 -4.91
CA MET A 1 -4.43 -2.11 -5.37
C MET A 1 -5.25 -1.14 -4.54
N ASN A 2 -6.37 -0.65 -5.04
CA ASN A 2 -7.26 0.23 -4.27
C ASN A 2 -8.17 -0.63 -3.37
N PRO A 3 -8.13 -0.49 -2.04
CA PRO A 3 -8.92 -1.31 -1.11
C PRO A 3 -10.42 -0.99 -1.12
N ALA A 4 -10.84 0.12 -1.73
CA ALA A 4 -12.24 0.52 -1.85
C ALA A 4 -12.99 -0.16 -3.02
N THR A 5 -12.36 -1.08 -3.72
CA THR A 5 -12.94 -1.80 -4.86
C THR A 5 -12.79 -3.30 -4.68
N ASP A 6 -13.53 -4.07 -5.45
CA ASP A 6 -13.40 -5.54 -5.49
C ASP A 6 -11.94 -5.93 -5.83
N LEU A 7 -11.23 -6.38 -4.80
CA LEU A 7 -9.81 -6.68 -4.89
C LEU A 7 -9.52 -7.98 -5.65
N LEU A 8 -10.40 -8.97 -5.57
CA LEU A 8 -10.22 -10.24 -6.29
C LEU A 8 -10.40 -10.02 -7.79
N LYS A 9 -11.46 -9.32 -8.18
CA LYS A 9 -11.68 -8.93 -9.57
C LYS A 9 -10.55 -8.04 -10.12
N GLY A 10 -10.13 -7.06 -9.32
CA GLY A 10 -8.98 -6.19 -9.66
C GLY A 10 -7.68 -6.97 -9.81
N LEU A 11 -7.42 -7.96 -8.95
CA LEU A 11 -6.26 -8.84 -9.05
C LEU A 11 -6.31 -9.68 -10.31
N LEU A 12 -7.44 -10.32 -10.59
CA LEU A 12 -7.62 -11.14 -11.77
C LEU A 12 -7.42 -10.34 -13.06
N SER A 13 -7.96 -9.11 -13.13
CA SER A 13 -7.73 -8.19 -14.24
C SER A 13 -6.24 -7.85 -14.44
N LYS A 14 -5.52 -7.58 -13.34
CA LYS A 14 -4.07 -7.32 -13.39
C LYS A 14 -3.27 -8.55 -13.84
N LEU A 15 -3.63 -9.73 -13.38
CA LEU A 15 -3.00 -10.98 -13.82
C LEU A 15 -3.21 -11.20 -15.33
N ASN A 16 -4.43 -10.95 -15.81
CA ASN A 16 -4.75 -11.07 -17.24
C ASN A 16 -4.07 -9.99 -18.12
N SER A 17 -3.69 -8.85 -17.58
CA SER A 17 -2.95 -7.81 -18.32
C SER A 17 -1.42 -8.00 -18.30
N ASN A 18 -0.89 -8.83 -17.40
CA ASN A 18 0.54 -9.08 -17.27
C ASN A 18 1.01 -10.14 -18.30
N LYS A 19 1.97 -9.79 -19.17
CA LYS A 19 2.46 -10.67 -20.25
C LYS A 19 2.89 -12.06 -19.78
N VAL A 20 3.56 -12.15 -18.61
CA VAL A 20 4.02 -13.44 -18.06
C VAL A 20 2.83 -14.27 -17.61
N CYS A 21 1.87 -13.65 -16.89
CA CYS A 21 0.67 -14.36 -16.43
C CYS A 21 -0.22 -14.79 -17.60
N VAL A 22 -0.39 -13.95 -18.61
CA VAL A 22 -1.11 -14.32 -19.85
C VAL A 22 -0.49 -15.54 -20.52
N GLY A 23 0.85 -15.62 -20.59
CA GLY A 23 1.55 -16.81 -21.09
C GLY A 23 1.22 -18.06 -20.26
N ILE A 24 1.17 -17.95 -18.95
CA ILE A 24 0.80 -19.03 -18.02
C ILE A 24 -0.65 -19.44 -18.21
N ILE A 25 -1.59 -18.48 -18.25
CA ILE A 25 -3.03 -18.72 -18.44
C ILE A 25 -3.26 -19.49 -19.73
N LYS A 26 -2.67 -19.04 -20.85
CA LYS A 26 -2.80 -19.70 -22.16
C LYS A 26 -2.20 -21.11 -22.17
N SER A 27 -0.99 -21.28 -21.66
CA SER A 27 -0.31 -22.58 -21.63
C SER A 27 -1.04 -23.60 -20.73
N ALA A 28 -1.73 -23.12 -19.71
CA ALA A 28 -2.49 -23.92 -18.77
C ALA A 28 -3.92 -24.20 -19.24
N LYS A 29 -4.36 -23.60 -20.35
CA LYS A 29 -5.76 -23.67 -20.84
C LYS A 29 -6.77 -23.27 -19.77
N ILE A 30 -6.51 -22.16 -19.03
CA ILE A 30 -7.43 -21.63 -18.03
C ILE A 30 -8.46 -20.76 -18.76
N ASP A 31 -9.72 -21.18 -18.74
CA ASP A 31 -10.82 -20.44 -19.37
C ASP A 31 -11.34 -19.35 -18.44
N LEU A 32 -11.08 -18.10 -18.79
CA LEU A 32 -11.52 -16.90 -18.07
C LEU A 32 -12.56 -16.09 -18.87
N SER A 33 -13.20 -16.71 -19.87
CA SER A 33 -14.16 -16.04 -20.75
C SER A 33 -15.36 -15.46 -19.99
N PHE A 34 -15.77 -16.09 -18.88
CA PHE A 34 -16.82 -15.58 -18.00
C PHE A 34 -16.54 -14.17 -17.48
N PHE A 35 -15.29 -13.84 -17.21
CA PHE A 35 -14.87 -12.50 -16.74
C PHE A 35 -14.60 -11.51 -17.88
N GLY A 36 -14.90 -11.89 -19.13
CA GLY A 36 -14.57 -11.08 -20.31
C GLY A 36 -13.07 -11.11 -20.69
N PHE A 37 -12.32 -12.09 -20.19
CA PHE A 37 -10.90 -12.26 -20.47
C PHE A 37 -10.63 -13.50 -21.31
N GLY A 38 -9.75 -13.37 -22.30
CA GLY A 38 -9.33 -14.51 -23.12
C GLY A 38 -10.41 -14.96 -24.12
N VAL A 39 -10.29 -16.21 -24.52
CA VAL A 39 -11.20 -16.88 -25.48
C VAL A 39 -11.75 -18.13 -24.81
N ALA A 40 -13.03 -18.39 -24.99
CA ALA A 40 -13.65 -19.62 -24.53
C ALA A 40 -12.91 -20.84 -25.11
N ILE A 41 -12.67 -21.85 -24.28
CA ILE A 41 -11.96 -23.06 -24.67
C ILE A 41 -13.01 -24.12 -24.97
N GLU A 42 -13.01 -24.60 -26.21
CA GLU A 42 -13.96 -25.61 -26.64
C GLU A 42 -13.82 -26.89 -25.79
N GLY A 43 -14.98 -27.38 -25.29
CA GLY A 43 -15.03 -28.56 -24.43
C GLY A 43 -14.69 -28.35 -22.95
N MET A 44 -14.47 -27.09 -22.51
CA MET A 44 -14.27 -26.76 -21.10
C MET A 44 -15.36 -25.81 -20.60
N SER A 45 -15.76 -26.00 -19.34
CA SER A 45 -16.61 -25.01 -18.65
C SER A 45 -15.77 -23.87 -18.15
N PRO A 46 -16.17 -22.60 -18.37
CA PRO A 46 -15.44 -21.45 -17.86
C PRO A 46 -15.47 -21.43 -16.31
N ILE A 47 -14.40 -20.91 -15.73
CA ILE A 47 -14.38 -20.63 -14.29
C ILE A 47 -15.25 -19.39 -14.03
N THR A 48 -16.16 -19.48 -13.06
CA THR A 48 -17.17 -18.45 -12.80
C THR A 48 -16.95 -17.65 -11.53
N ASP A 49 -15.97 -18.03 -10.69
CA ASP A 49 -15.59 -17.27 -9.50
C ASP A 49 -14.11 -16.87 -9.51
N GLU A 50 -13.84 -15.69 -8.96
CA GLU A 50 -12.52 -15.06 -8.99
C GLU A 50 -11.49 -15.84 -8.16
N GLU A 51 -11.89 -16.38 -7.02
CA GLU A 51 -10.99 -17.11 -6.12
C GLU A 51 -10.47 -18.37 -6.81
N THR A 52 -11.36 -19.19 -7.38
CA THR A 52 -10.99 -20.39 -8.13
C THR A 52 -10.09 -20.05 -9.33
N ALA A 53 -10.41 -18.97 -10.05
CA ALA A 53 -9.58 -18.52 -11.18
C ALA A 53 -8.17 -18.14 -10.73
N ILE A 54 -8.04 -17.39 -9.64
CA ILE A 54 -6.75 -16.98 -9.07
C ILE A 54 -5.98 -18.22 -8.59
N ILE A 55 -6.61 -19.16 -7.89
CA ILE A 55 -6.01 -20.42 -7.44
C ILE A 55 -5.41 -21.17 -8.62
N ALA A 56 -6.19 -21.38 -9.70
CA ALA A 56 -5.72 -22.08 -10.88
C ALA A 56 -4.48 -21.41 -11.52
N ILE A 57 -4.45 -20.07 -11.56
CA ILE A 57 -3.27 -19.32 -12.05
C ILE A 57 -2.08 -19.53 -11.12
N LEU A 58 -2.27 -19.41 -9.79
CA LEU A 58 -1.21 -19.52 -8.79
C LEU A 58 -0.60 -20.94 -8.77
N GLU A 59 -1.41 -21.99 -8.93
CA GLU A 59 -0.93 -23.36 -9.07
C GLU A 59 0.00 -23.52 -10.27
N LYS A 60 -0.35 -22.91 -11.40
CA LYS A 60 0.51 -22.93 -12.60
C LYS A 60 1.75 -22.07 -12.41
N MET A 61 1.65 -20.95 -11.72
CA MET A 61 2.82 -20.15 -11.32
C MET A 61 3.78 -20.98 -10.47
N LYS A 62 3.25 -21.73 -9.49
CA LYS A 62 4.03 -22.63 -8.63
C LYS A 62 4.82 -23.66 -9.45
N LYS A 63 4.15 -24.33 -10.41
CA LYS A 63 4.79 -25.32 -11.32
C LYS A 63 5.86 -24.71 -12.21
N ASN A 64 5.76 -23.42 -12.50
CA ASN A 64 6.75 -22.66 -13.29
C ASN A 64 7.81 -21.94 -12.44
N GLY A 65 7.87 -22.19 -11.13
CA GLY A 65 8.81 -21.54 -10.21
C GLY A 65 8.59 -20.03 -10.06
N LYS A 66 7.38 -19.53 -10.37
CA LYS A 66 7.03 -18.11 -10.29
C LYS A 66 6.33 -17.82 -8.97
N ARG A 67 6.48 -16.58 -8.49
CA ARG A 67 5.86 -16.07 -7.27
C ARG A 67 5.09 -14.80 -7.58
N LEU A 68 4.01 -14.55 -6.85
CA LEU A 68 3.19 -13.35 -6.95
C LEU A 68 3.35 -12.51 -5.68
N LEU A 69 3.71 -11.24 -5.84
CA LEU A 69 3.63 -10.24 -4.78
C LEU A 69 2.42 -9.34 -5.05
N ILE A 70 1.50 -9.30 -4.12
CA ILE A 70 0.35 -8.39 -4.12
C ILE A 70 0.68 -7.20 -3.21
N THR A 71 0.51 -5.99 -3.71
CA THR A 71 0.67 -4.77 -2.92
C THR A 71 -0.66 -4.04 -2.81
N ILE A 72 -1.07 -3.70 -1.59
CA ILE A 72 -2.28 -2.92 -1.29
C ILE A 72 -1.84 -1.72 -0.46
N ASP A 73 -2.16 -0.53 -0.93
CA ASP A 73 -1.87 0.72 -0.23
C ASP A 73 -3.13 1.26 0.43
N GLU A 74 -2.98 1.92 1.57
CA GLU A 74 -4.07 2.52 2.34
C GLU A 74 -5.19 1.53 2.72
N VAL A 75 -4.80 0.38 3.29
CA VAL A 75 -5.74 -0.64 3.74
C VAL A 75 -6.73 -0.03 4.74
N THR A 76 -8.01 -0.33 4.53
CA THR A 76 -9.12 0.01 5.44
C THR A 76 -9.93 -1.25 5.74
N ASN A 77 -10.60 -1.28 6.90
CA ASN A 77 -11.49 -2.37 7.26
C ASN A 77 -12.84 -2.21 6.54
N ASN A 78 -12.95 -2.80 5.35
CA ASN A 78 -14.17 -2.81 4.56
C ASN A 78 -14.44 -4.22 3.99
N GLU A 79 -15.65 -4.43 3.48
CA GLU A 79 -16.10 -5.71 2.98
C GLU A 79 -15.18 -6.31 1.89
N PHE A 80 -14.71 -5.50 0.95
CA PHE A 80 -13.81 -5.96 -0.11
C PHE A 80 -12.47 -6.44 0.42
N MET A 81 -11.94 -5.73 1.43
CA MET A 81 -10.68 -6.12 2.08
C MET A 81 -10.87 -7.39 2.92
N GLN A 82 -12.01 -7.55 3.60
CA GLN A 82 -12.32 -8.74 4.37
C GLN A 82 -12.45 -9.98 3.46
N ILE A 83 -13.18 -9.86 2.35
CA ILE A 83 -13.31 -10.93 1.34
C ILE A 83 -11.93 -11.30 0.78
N PHE A 84 -11.15 -10.30 0.35
CA PHE A 84 -9.80 -10.54 -0.15
C PHE A 84 -8.89 -11.23 0.86
N ALA A 85 -8.91 -10.78 2.11
CA ALA A 85 -8.09 -11.38 3.17
C ALA A 85 -8.50 -12.83 3.47
N GLY A 86 -9.79 -13.13 3.42
CA GLY A 86 -10.32 -14.50 3.52
C GLY A 86 -9.77 -15.39 2.41
N SER A 87 -9.87 -14.97 1.16
CA SER A 87 -9.33 -15.70 0.00
C SER A 87 -7.80 -15.82 0.07
N PHE A 88 -7.11 -14.75 0.49
CA PHE A 88 -5.65 -14.80 0.69
C PHE A 88 -5.24 -15.85 1.73
N GLN A 89 -6.01 -16.01 2.81
CA GLN A 89 -5.80 -17.08 3.79
C GLN A 89 -5.92 -18.47 3.14
N ILE A 90 -6.87 -18.66 2.23
CA ILE A 90 -7.03 -19.91 1.47
C ILE A 90 -5.79 -20.16 0.61
N PHE A 91 -5.30 -19.15 -0.11
CA PHE A 91 -4.09 -19.26 -0.92
C PHE A 91 -2.87 -19.68 -0.11
N VAL A 92 -2.70 -19.09 1.08
CA VAL A 92 -1.60 -19.44 2.00
C VAL A 92 -1.74 -20.87 2.54
N ARG A 93 -2.97 -21.30 2.90
CA ARG A 93 -3.22 -22.67 3.38
C ARG A 93 -2.92 -23.75 2.33
N GLN A 94 -3.12 -23.42 1.05
CA GLN A 94 -2.82 -24.28 -0.08
C GLN A 94 -1.33 -24.21 -0.51
N ASP A 95 -0.50 -23.49 0.26
CA ASP A 95 0.92 -23.31 -0.05
C ASP A 95 1.15 -22.77 -1.45
N LEU A 96 0.28 -21.84 -1.89
CA LEU A 96 0.42 -21.16 -3.17
C LEU A 96 1.50 -20.07 -3.10
N PRO A 97 2.20 -19.78 -4.20
CA PRO A 97 3.37 -18.90 -4.21
C PRO A 97 2.96 -17.42 -4.24
N VAL A 98 2.18 -16.98 -3.24
CA VAL A 98 1.66 -15.63 -3.12
C VAL A 98 2.14 -14.95 -1.84
N PHE A 99 2.46 -13.67 -1.96
CA PHE A 99 2.89 -12.81 -0.87
C PHE A 99 2.06 -11.54 -0.87
N LEU A 100 1.79 -10.99 0.31
CA LEU A 100 1.05 -9.76 0.50
C LEU A 100 1.94 -8.73 1.21
N LEU A 101 2.01 -7.53 0.65
CA LEU A 101 2.52 -6.33 1.30
C LEU A 101 1.38 -5.32 1.36
N ALA A 102 0.91 -5.05 2.56
CA ALA A 102 -0.15 -4.08 2.81
C ALA A 102 0.39 -2.90 3.61
N THR A 103 0.00 -1.68 3.25
CA THR A 103 0.28 -0.47 4.02
C THR A 103 -1.04 0.16 4.47
N GLY A 104 -1.03 0.88 5.58
CA GLY A 104 -2.21 1.55 6.11
C GLY A 104 -1.93 2.25 7.43
N LEU A 105 -2.90 3.00 7.91
CA LEU A 105 -2.87 3.56 9.25
C LEU A 105 -2.94 2.42 10.28
N TYR A 106 -2.31 2.65 11.43
CA TYR A 106 -2.26 1.64 12.50
C TYR A 106 -3.66 1.15 12.89
N GLU A 107 -4.58 2.10 13.06
CA GLU A 107 -5.97 1.83 13.46
C GLU A 107 -6.67 0.93 12.45
N ASN A 108 -6.56 1.22 11.16
CA ASN A 108 -7.17 0.42 10.08
C ASN A 108 -6.61 -1.01 10.04
N ILE A 109 -5.30 -1.15 10.24
CA ILE A 109 -4.65 -2.46 10.30
C ILE A 109 -5.10 -3.24 11.55
N ASP A 110 -5.20 -2.55 12.69
CA ASP A 110 -5.64 -3.16 13.94
C ASP A 110 -7.10 -3.61 13.86
N GLU A 111 -8.00 -2.77 13.37
CA GLU A 111 -9.40 -3.13 13.13
C GLU A 111 -9.53 -4.37 12.23
N LEU A 112 -8.80 -4.38 11.10
CA LEU A 112 -8.85 -5.52 10.17
C LEU A 112 -8.35 -6.82 10.82
N GLN A 113 -7.33 -6.76 11.66
CA GLN A 113 -6.80 -7.93 12.38
C GLN A 113 -7.75 -8.46 13.46
N ASN A 114 -8.58 -7.58 14.03
CA ASN A 114 -9.54 -7.92 15.06
C ASN A 114 -10.83 -8.57 14.49
N GLU A 115 -11.01 -8.57 13.19
CA GLU A 115 -12.10 -9.30 12.55
C GLU A 115 -12.01 -10.80 12.82
N LYS A 116 -13.13 -11.40 13.23
CA LYS A 116 -13.19 -12.79 13.72
C LYS A 116 -12.53 -13.81 12.78
N ASN A 117 -12.66 -13.59 11.48
CA ASN A 117 -12.16 -14.54 10.47
C ASN A 117 -10.76 -14.19 9.97
N LEU A 118 -10.17 -13.06 10.39
CA LEU A 118 -8.91 -12.53 9.86
C LEU A 118 -7.78 -12.53 10.87
N THR A 119 -7.97 -13.18 12.02
CA THR A 119 -6.96 -13.25 13.10
C THR A 119 -5.62 -13.85 12.67
N PHE A 120 -5.56 -14.53 11.52
CA PHE A 120 -4.29 -14.99 10.95
C PHE A 120 -3.33 -13.84 10.60
N LEU A 121 -3.86 -12.63 10.34
CA LEU A 121 -3.08 -11.43 10.07
C LEU A 121 -2.20 -11.01 11.26
N TYR A 122 -2.54 -11.41 12.49
CA TYR A 122 -1.66 -11.20 13.66
C TYR A 122 -0.29 -11.84 13.52
N ARG A 123 -0.19 -12.91 12.72
CA ARG A 123 1.07 -13.62 12.48
C ARG A 123 1.93 -12.97 11.42
N ALA A 124 1.39 -11.98 10.68
CA ALA A 124 2.15 -11.25 9.66
C ALA A 124 3.24 -10.41 10.32
N SER A 125 4.39 -10.34 9.67
CA SER A 125 5.46 -9.43 10.07
C SER A 125 5.00 -7.98 9.91
N LYS A 126 5.24 -7.16 10.94
CA LYS A 126 4.84 -5.74 10.95
C LYS A 126 6.07 -4.87 10.88
N ILE A 127 6.02 -3.88 9.98
CA ILE A 127 7.02 -2.82 9.88
C ILE A 127 6.34 -1.52 10.27
N GLN A 128 6.64 -1.03 11.46
CA GLN A 128 6.13 0.26 11.92
C GLN A 128 7.09 1.37 11.53
N LEU A 129 6.61 2.30 10.70
CA LEU A 129 7.37 3.48 10.32
C LEU A 129 7.39 4.46 11.48
N LYS A 130 8.60 4.83 11.90
CA LYS A 130 8.83 5.84 12.94
C LYS A 130 9.04 7.21 12.31
N PRO A 131 8.87 8.30 13.09
CA PRO A 131 9.27 9.63 12.64
C PRO A 131 10.70 9.65 12.09
N LEU A 132 10.95 10.51 11.12
CA LEU A 132 12.27 10.72 10.55
C LEU A 132 13.24 11.19 11.63
N ASN A 133 14.50 10.80 11.52
CA ASN A 133 15.53 11.22 12.45
C ASN A 133 15.84 12.72 12.30
N ASN A 134 15.65 13.50 13.37
CA ASN A 134 15.87 14.95 13.38
C ASN A 134 17.26 15.35 12.92
N ARG A 135 18.31 14.58 13.28
CA ARG A 135 19.67 14.84 12.83
C ARG A 135 19.82 14.68 11.32
N ALA A 136 19.15 13.70 10.74
CA ALA A 136 19.16 13.50 9.29
C ALA A 136 18.42 14.65 8.58
N ILE A 137 17.28 15.10 9.12
CA ILE A 137 16.53 16.27 8.63
C ILE A 137 17.41 17.53 8.71
N MET A 138 18.00 17.80 9.86
CA MET A 138 18.93 18.94 10.08
C MET A 138 20.05 18.96 9.03
N ASN A 139 20.75 17.82 8.88
CA ASN A 139 21.83 17.71 7.91
C ASN A 139 21.35 17.97 6.47
N LYS A 140 20.15 17.52 6.14
CA LYS A 140 19.57 17.72 4.82
C LYS A 140 19.26 19.19 4.57
N TYR A 141 18.61 19.88 5.50
CA TYR A 141 18.34 21.32 5.40
C TYR A 141 19.63 22.14 5.33
N LYS A 142 20.61 21.83 6.19
CA LYS A 142 21.93 22.47 6.16
C LYS A 142 22.59 22.37 4.79
N THR A 143 22.55 21.19 4.18
CA THR A 143 23.15 20.95 2.87
C THR A 143 22.41 21.67 1.74
N ILE A 144 21.06 21.65 1.76
CA ILE A 144 20.24 22.23 0.68
C ILE A 144 20.28 23.76 0.73
N PHE A 145 20.05 24.33 1.92
CA PHE A 145 19.92 25.79 2.07
C PHE A 145 21.23 26.49 2.41
N LYS A 146 22.32 25.73 2.70
CA LYS A 146 23.62 26.26 3.09
C LYS A 146 23.54 27.16 4.33
N ILE A 147 22.66 26.84 5.27
CA ILE A 147 22.41 27.57 6.50
C ILE A 147 23.24 27.02 7.67
N GLU A 148 23.36 27.80 8.72
CA GLU A 148 24.05 27.40 9.94
C GLU A 148 23.35 26.24 10.65
N SER A 149 24.12 25.50 11.44
CA SER A 149 23.61 24.29 12.12
C SER A 149 22.45 24.59 13.09
N GLU A 150 22.46 25.78 13.71
CA GLU A 150 21.40 26.21 14.62
C GLU A 150 20.07 26.39 13.89
N HIS A 151 20.07 27.11 12.76
CA HIS A 151 18.86 27.31 11.93
C HIS A 151 18.34 25.98 11.40
N ALA A 152 19.23 25.11 10.90
CA ALA A 152 18.85 23.80 10.42
C ALA A 152 18.28 22.91 11.54
N ALA A 153 18.75 23.04 12.78
CA ALA A 153 18.18 22.33 13.93
C ALA A 153 16.78 22.82 14.27
N LYS A 154 16.56 24.15 14.30
CA LYS A 154 15.23 24.74 14.51
C LYS A 154 14.23 24.28 13.44
N MET A 155 14.63 24.29 12.18
CA MET A 155 13.79 23.75 11.09
C MET A 155 13.47 22.26 11.29
N ALA A 156 14.44 21.45 11.71
CA ALA A 156 14.21 20.03 11.96
C ALA A 156 13.22 19.80 13.11
N GLU A 157 13.33 20.58 14.19
CA GLU A 157 12.41 20.52 15.34
C GLU A 157 10.97 20.86 14.95
N LEU A 158 10.76 21.87 14.11
CA LEU A 158 9.45 22.26 13.59
C LEU A 158 8.75 21.10 12.87
N THR A 159 9.49 20.22 12.21
CA THR A 159 8.90 19.08 11.48
C THR A 159 8.43 17.94 12.37
N LYS A 160 8.88 17.89 13.63
CA LYS A 160 8.65 16.77 14.56
C LYS A 160 8.94 15.38 13.95
N GLY A 161 9.78 15.35 12.92
CA GLY A 161 10.11 14.12 12.19
C GLY A 161 9.05 13.65 11.20
N TYR A 162 7.97 14.38 10.97
CA TYR A 162 6.95 13.98 9.99
C TYR A 162 7.41 14.26 8.55
N PRO A 163 7.39 13.25 7.66
CA PRO A 163 7.85 13.42 6.28
C PRO A 163 7.14 14.54 5.52
N PHE A 164 5.82 14.66 5.69
CA PHE A 164 5.04 15.74 5.07
C PHE A 164 5.47 17.11 5.57
N ALA A 165 5.60 17.28 6.89
CA ALA A 165 6.07 18.52 7.51
C ALA A 165 7.46 18.93 7.01
N PHE A 166 8.38 17.94 6.91
CA PHE A 166 9.71 18.15 6.31
C PHE A 166 9.63 18.67 4.87
N GLN A 167 8.75 18.07 4.04
CA GLN A 167 8.61 18.50 2.66
C GLN A 167 7.99 19.89 2.55
N VAL A 168 6.92 20.16 3.30
CA VAL A 168 6.23 21.46 3.27
C VAL A 168 7.15 22.59 3.71
N LEU A 169 7.83 22.43 4.85
CA LEU A 169 8.75 23.45 5.33
C LEU A 169 9.91 23.66 4.35
N GLY A 170 10.47 22.57 3.81
CA GLY A 170 11.52 22.65 2.81
C GLY A 170 11.08 23.35 1.52
N TYR A 171 9.88 23.06 1.01
CA TYR A 171 9.32 23.70 -0.17
C TYR A 171 9.11 25.21 0.03
N LEU A 172 8.51 25.61 1.16
CA LEU A 172 8.28 27.01 1.48
C LEU A 172 9.60 27.78 1.62
N THR A 173 10.55 27.21 2.36
CA THR A 173 11.89 27.80 2.53
C THR A 173 12.62 27.94 1.18
N TRP A 174 12.51 26.95 0.30
CA TRP A 174 13.11 27.02 -1.04
C TRP A 174 12.56 28.20 -1.85
N ASN A 175 11.26 28.40 -1.82
CA ASN A 175 10.60 29.49 -2.56
C ASN A 175 10.93 30.89 -1.99
N HIS A 176 11.47 30.96 -0.77
CA HIS A 176 11.87 32.21 -0.12
C HIS A 176 13.41 32.30 0.04
N ALA A 177 14.13 31.81 -0.97
CA ALA A 177 15.59 31.91 -1.07
C ALA A 177 16.38 31.35 0.14
N GLY A 178 15.80 30.40 0.87
CA GLY A 178 16.44 29.77 2.04
C GLY A 178 16.08 30.40 3.39
N ASP A 179 15.26 31.46 3.39
CA ASP A 179 14.78 32.08 4.62
C ASP A 179 13.54 31.37 5.16
N TYR A 180 13.75 30.53 6.19
CA TYR A 180 12.65 29.76 6.79
C TYR A 180 11.84 30.60 7.80
N GLU A 181 12.39 31.67 8.37
CA GLU A 181 11.72 32.50 9.39
C GLU A 181 10.51 33.22 8.78
N VAL A 182 10.63 33.66 7.54
CA VAL A 182 9.55 34.34 6.81
C VAL A 182 8.36 33.41 6.54
N VAL A 183 8.58 32.10 6.49
CA VAL A 183 7.51 31.13 6.12
C VAL A 183 6.91 30.37 7.29
N ILE A 184 7.35 30.65 8.53
CA ILE A 184 6.88 29.92 9.72
C ILE A 184 5.34 29.99 9.87
N ASP A 185 4.75 31.16 9.67
CA ASP A 185 3.30 31.33 9.81
C ASP A 185 2.54 30.56 8.72
N GLU A 186 3.00 30.63 7.47
CA GLU A 186 2.40 29.87 6.38
C GLU A 186 2.55 28.36 6.59
N TYR A 187 3.75 27.93 7.05
CA TYR A 187 4.01 26.54 7.38
C TYR A 187 3.07 26.04 8.50
N ASN A 188 2.95 26.79 9.59
CA ASN A 188 2.09 26.42 10.70
C ASN A 188 0.64 26.29 10.25
N ASN A 189 0.15 27.23 9.44
CA ASN A 189 -1.22 27.17 8.90
C ASN A 189 -1.41 25.91 8.03
N ARG A 190 -0.52 25.62 7.12
CA ARG A 190 -0.61 24.42 6.27
C ARG A 190 -0.44 23.12 7.04
N TYR A 191 0.48 23.09 8.00
CA TYR A 191 0.75 21.90 8.80
C TYR A 191 -0.41 21.64 9.79
N HIS A 192 -0.92 22.68 10.46
CA HIS A 192 -2.06 22.52 11.37
C HIS A 192 -3.31 22.04 10.66
N ILE A 193 -3.64 22.55 9.49
CA ILE A 193 -4.79 22.07 8.71
C ILE A 193 -4.63 20.58 8.40
N THR A 194 -3.47 20.15 7.94
CA THR A 194 -3.24 18.75 7.58
C THR A 194 -3.18 17.85 8.81
N TYR A 195 -2.55 18.30 9.90
CA TYR A 195 -2.48 17.54 11.15
C TYR A 195 -3.85 17.39 11.79
N THR A 196 -4.66 18.44 11.78
CA THR A 196 -6.03 18.41 12.32
C THR A 196 -6.93 17.50 11.48
N LEU A 197 -6.78 17.48 10.17
CA LEU A 197 -7.51 16.56 9.29
C LEU A 197 -7.08 15.10 9.51
N CYS A 198 -5.79 14.84 9.73
CA CYS A 198 -5.30 13.48 9.99
C CYS A 198 -5.56 13.01 11.43
N SER A 199 -5.51 13.91 12.43
CA SER A 199 -5.77 13.59 13.84
C SER A 199 -7.26 13.67 14.23
N GLY A 200 -8.06 14.42 13.51
CA GLY A 200 -9.51 14.52 13.71
C GLY A 200 -10.27 13.27 13.23
N LEU A 201 -9.63 12.42 12.44
CA LEU A 201 -10.14 11.07 12.12
C LEU A 201 -9.92 10.07 13.28
N ASN A 202 -9.12 10.43 14.29
CA ASN A 202 -8.81 9.58 15.43
C ASN A 202 -9.64 9.94 16.70
N SER A 203 -10.66 10.81 16.57
CA SER A 203 -11.47 11.30 17.71
C SER A 203 -13.00 11.24 17.49
N LEU A 204 -13.47 10.32 16.62
CA LEU A 204 -14.90 10.01 16.47
C LEU A 204 -15.17 8.54 16.75
#